data_660dd7c3131cca618a73dc6c1b194401
#
_entry.id   660dd7c3131cca618a73dc6c1b194401
#
_cell.length_a   1.000
_cell.length_b   1.000
_cell.length_c   1.000
_cell.angle_alpha   90.00
_cell.angle_beta   90.00
_cell.angle_gamma   90.00
#
_symmetry.space_group_name_H-M   'P 1'
#
loop_
_entity.id
_entity.type
_entity.pdbx_description
1 polymer ?
#
loop_
_entity_poly.entity_id
_entity_poly.type
_entity_poly.pdbx_seq_one_letter_code
_entity_poly.pdbx_strand_id
1 'polypeptide(L)'
;STLLASSAASDVYKRQVVPLARFAKAVYSGDEMFSASIEVVNYSNAAIDNKQIMWQLADEAGTQISNGRLNVESISKGTVTQCGDIRAELKSVRKASKLYLTVSVEGTEWKNTWPVWVYPRIESLNVGDVLLTQDVEEALAALNQGRKVLFSPKMSYLKGLEGKFLPVFWSPVHFPRQAGTMGLLCNCLLYTSPSPRDS
;
A
#
# COMPACT_ATOMS: atom_id res chain seq x y z
N SER A 1 -8.52 8.35 -0.57
CA SER A 1 -9.10 7.27 0.21
C SER A 1 -8.34 7.07 1.51
N THR A 2 -9.07 7.22 2.56
CA THR A 2 -8.62 7.57 3.90
C THR A 2 -8.94 6.38 4.83
N LEU A 3 -8.06 5.40 4.96
CA LEU A 3 -8.31 4.27 5.88
C LEU A 3 -7.09 3.75 6.66
N LEU A 4 -6.15 4.62 7.00
CA LEU A 4 -5.10 4.29 7.99
C LEU A 4 -5.05 5.31 9.14
N ALA A 5 -6.19 5.89 9.49
CA ALA A 5 -6.24 7.04 10.39
C ALA A 5 -6.77 6.76 11.80
N SER A 6 -7.04 5.52 12.22
CA SER A 6 -7.78 5.35 13.50
C SER A 6 -6.93 5.36 14.76
N SER A 7 -5.65 4.99 14.73
CA SER A 7 -4.77 5.16 15.90
C SER A 7 -3.91 6.42 15.85
N ALA A 8 -3.55 6.87 14.66
CA ALA A 8 -2.82 8.12 14.47
C ALA A 8 -3.71 9.36 14.63
N ALA A 9 -5.03 9.25 14.44
CA ALA A 9 -5.95 10.39 14.51
C ALA A 9 -6.04 11.02 15.91
N SER A 10 -6.00 10.24 16.98
CA SER A 10 -6.08 10.79 18.34
C SER A 10 -4.82 11.56 18.76
N ASP A 11 -3.66 11.19 18.21
CA ASP A 11 -2.40 11.89 18.46
C ASP A 11 -2.24 13.13 17.58
N VAL A 12 -2.85 13.16 16.40
CA VAL A 12 -2.82 14.30 15.47
C VAL A 12 -3.54 15.52 16.06
N TYR A 13 -4.62 15.33 16.82
CA TYR A 13 -5.34 16.45 17.46
C TYR A 13 -4.52 17.20 18.52
N LYS A 14 -3.41 16.64 19.00
CA LYS A 14 -2.55 17.26 20.01
C LYS A 14 -1.29 17.90 19.40
N ARG A 15 -0.99 17.65 18.14
CA ARG A 15 0.23 18.14 17.49
C ARG A 15 -0.05 19.42 16.72
N GLN A 16 0.70 20.46 17.03
CA GLN A 16 0.60 21.75 16.36
C GLN A 16 1.26 21.73 14.97
N VAL A 17 2.25 20.87 14.75
CA VAL A 17 2.96 20.72 13.47
C VAL A 17 2.98 19.24 13.06
N VAL A 18 2.50 18.96 11.85
CA VAL A 18 2.31 17.59 11.38
C VAL A 18 2.95 17.42 10.00
N PRO A 19 4.03 16.62 9.90
CA PRO A 19 4.52 16.15 8.61
C PRO A 19 3.52 15.24 7.93
N LEU A 20 3.37 15.40 6.62
CA LEU A 20 2.49 14.62 5.76
C LEU A 20 3.29 14.04 4.59
N ALA A 21 2.89 12.87 4.12
CA ALA A 21 3.43 12.25 2.91
C ALA A 21 2.27 11.79 2.02
N ARG A 22 2.27 12.22 0.75
CA ARG A 22 1.30 11.80 -0.25
C ARG A 22 1.97 10.88 -1.26
N PHE A 23 1.52 9.66 -1.32
CA PHE A 23 1.98 8.66 -2.28
C PHE A 23 0.80 7.88 -2.87
N ALA A 24 0.96 7.41 -4.10
CA ALA A 24 -0.16 6.89 -4.90
C ALA A 24 -0.69 5.55 -4.40
N LYS A 25 0.17 4.72 -3.81
CA LYS A 25 -0.18 3.36 -3.36
C LYS A 25 0.70 2.94 -2.18
N ALA A 26 0.24 1.96 -1.41
CA ALA A 26 0.98 1.43 -0.26
C ALA A 26 1.75 0.13 -0.59
N VAL A 27 1.47 -0.50 -1.74
CA VAL A 27 2.09 -1.77 -2.17
C VAL A 27 2.88 -1.56 -3.45
N TYR A 28 4.13 -1.98 -3.46
CA TYR A 28 5.08 -1.81 -4.56
C TYR A 28 5.73 -3.14 -4.93
N SER A 29 6.14 -3.25 -6.20
CA SER A 29 7.10 -4.26 -6.64
C SER A 29 8.53 -3.75 -6.47
N GLY A 30 9.49 -4.66 -6.23
CA GLY A 30 10.90 -4.30 -6.03
C GLY A 30 11.58 -3.64 -7.23
N ASP A 31 11.00 -3.71 -8.42
CA ASP A 31 11.47 -3.02 -9.64
C ASP A 31 10.86 -1.61 -9.81
N GLU A 32 9.93 -1.23 -8.95
CA GLU A 32 9.31 0.10 -8.98
C GLU A 32 10.12 1.12 -8.17
N MET A 33 9.86 2.38 -8.48
CA MET A 33 10.37 3.53 -7.73
C MET A 33 9.29 3.98 -6.72
N PHE A 34 9.64 4.01 -5.46
CA PHE A 34 8.82 4.69 -4.46
C PHE A 34 8.95 6.20 -4.64
N SER A 35 7.84 6.90 -4.66
CA SER A 35 7.82 8.37 -4.68
C SER A 35 6.73 8.90 -3.77
N ALA A 36 7.03 10.00 -3.08
CA ALA A 36 6.06 10.69 -2.25
C ALA A 36 6.30 12.20 -2.28
N SER A 37 5.23 12.95 -2.21
CA SER A 37 5.25 14.39 -2.01
C SER A 37 5.15 14.69 -0.51
N ILE A 38 6.09 15.45 0.00
CA ILE A 38 6.19 15.78 1.44
C ILE A 38 5.66 17.18 1.69
N GLU A 39 4.75 17.24 2.63
CA GLU A 39 4.11 18.47 3.08
C GLU A 39 4.22 18.59 4.60
N VAL A 40 4.12 19.80 5.13
CA VAL A 40 4.00 20.05 6.57
C VAL A 40 2.84 20.98 6.83
N VAL A 41 1.95 20.59 7.73
CA VAL A 41 0.89 21.45 8.26
C VAL A 41 1.37 22.09 9.54
N ASN A 42 1.21 23.41 9.66
CA ASN A 42 1.61 24.16 10.83
C ASN A 42 0.39 24.86 11.47
N TYR A 43 -0.11 24.31 12.56
CA TYR A 43 -1.15 24.90 13.40
C TYR A 43 -0.60 25.59 14.67
N SER A 44 0.72 25.80 14.74
CA SER A 44 1.34 26.51 15.85
C SER A 44 1.04 28.03 15.80
N ASN A 45 1.51 28.75 16.79
CA ASN A 45 1.24 30.19 16.90
C ASN A 45 2.10 31.07 15.98
N ALA A 46 3.13 30.52 15.34
CA ALA A 46 4.06 31.25 14.49
C ALA A 46 4.50 30.43 13.26
N ALA A 47 5.06 31.14 12.26
CA ALA A 47 5.78 30.46 11.18
C ALA A 47 7.06 29.81 11.71
N ILE A 48 7.52 28.78 11.02
CA ILE A 48 8.73 28.02 11.38
C ILE A 48 9.71 28.14 10.23
N ASP A 49 10.82 28.82 10.47
CA ASP A 49 11.76 29.15 9.42
C ASP A 49 13.01 28.28 9.46
N ASN A 50 13.66 28.13 8.29
CA ASN A 50 14.95 27.47 8.09
C ASN A 50 15.03 26.07 8.73
N LYS A 51 14.09 25.20 8.38
CA LYS A 51 14.05 23.80 8.85
C LYS A 51 14.43 22.82 7.77
N GLN A 52 15.04 21.72 8.21
CA GLN A 52 15.22 20.54 7.39
C GLN A 52 14.15 19.52 7.70
N ILE A 53 13.54 18.99 6.66
CA ILE A 53 12.64 17.85 6.75
C ILE A 53 13.45 16.61 6.43
N MET A 54 13.61 15.76 7.41
CA MET A 54 14.32 14.48 7.27
C MET A 54 13.33 13.39 6.92
N TRP A 55 13.69 12.52 6.00
CA TRP A 55 12.91 11.35 5.69
C TRP A 55 13.79 10.10 5.64
N GLN A 56 13.20 8.99 5.99
CA GLN A 56 13.84 7.67 6.01
C GLN A 56 12.83 6.60 5.61
N LEU A 57 13.26 5.69 4.74
CA LEU A 57 12.55 4.46 4.43
C LEU A 57 13.37 3.29 4.98
N ALA A 58 12.81 2.56 5.95
CA ALA A 58 13.50 1.47 6.64
C ALA A 58 12.56 0.28 6.87
N ASP A 59 13.12 -0.92 7.05
CA ASP A 59 12.37 -2.12 7.41
C ASP A 59 12.01 -2.18 8.91
N GLU A 60 11.29 -3.22 9.33
CA GLU A 60 10.88 -3.44 10.73
C GLU A 60 12.08 -3.65 11.68
N ALA A 61 13.21 -4.11 11.17
CA ALA A 61 14.45 -4.26 11.92
C ALA A 61 15.25 -2.96 12.03
N GLY A 62 14.79 -1.88 11.36
CA GLY A 62 15.49 -0.61 11.29
C GLY A 62 16.55 -0.54 10.20
N THR A 63 16.65 -1.54 9.32
CA THR A 63 17.58 -1.51 8.19
C THR A 63 17.13 -0.46 7.19
N GLN A 64 17.97 0.52 6.97
CA GLN A 64 17.67 1.65 6.12
C GLN A 64 17.80 1.28 4.64
N ILE A 65 16.73 1.52 3.89
CA ILE A 65 16.68 1.32 2.44
C ILE A 65 17.09 2.62 1.72
N SER A 66 16.55 3.75 2.18
CA SER A 66 16.85 5.07 1.63
C SER A 66 16.55 6.15 2.64
N ASN A 67 17.20 7.30 2.50
CA ASN A 67 16.94 8.49 3.30
C ASN A 67 17.30 9.76 2.54
N GLY A 68 16.93 10.90 3.11
CA GLY A 68 17.30 12.20 2.57
C GLY A 68 16.80 13.34 3.42
N ARG A 69 17.08 14.55 2.92
CA ARG A 69 16.70 15.81 3.57
C ARG A 69 16.11 16.75 2.53
N LEU A 70 15.12 17.53 2.93
CA LEU A 70 14.54 18.61 2.16
C LEU A 70 14.70 19.90 2.95
N ASN A 71 15.26 20.92 2.32
CA ASN A 71 15.41 22.23 2.96
C ASN A 71 14.14 23.04 2.73
N VAL A 72 13.59 23.60 3.78
CA VAL A 72 12.38 24.42 3.72
C VAL A 72 12.68 25.77 4.36
N GLU A 73 12.54 26.83 3.58
CA GLU A 73 12.82 28.20 4.03
C GLU A 73 11.84 28.64 5.10
N SER A 74 10.55 28.40 4.89
CA SER A 74 9.51 28.75 5.85
C SER A 74 8.30 27.82 5.76
N ILE A 75 7.77 27.43 6.90
CA ILE A 75 6.52 26.67 7.06
C ILE A 75 5.49 27.62 7.65
N SER A 76 4.64 28.15 6.79
CA SER A 76 3.69 29.20 7.15
C SER A 76 2.65 28.70 8.16
N LYS A 77 2.24 29.58 9.09
CA LYS A 77 1.19 29.30 10.05
C LYS A 77 -0.16 29.11 9.36
N GLY A 78 -0.94 28.14 9.83
CA GLY A 78 -2.33 27.90 9.42
C GLY A 78 -2.50 27.32 8.01
N THR A 79 -1.40 26.89 7.37
CA THR A 79 -1.41 26.36 6.00
C THR A 79 -0.69 25.03 5.87
N VAL A 80 -0.87 24.40 4.71
CA VAL A 80 -0.07 23.26 4.27
C VAL A 80 1.07 23.80 3.43
N THR A 81 2.30 23.55 3.84
CA THR A 81 3.51 23.94 3.09
C THR A 81 4.04 22.73 2.35
N GLN A 82 4.18 22.84 1.03
CA GLN A 82 4.87 21.85 0.19
C GLN A 82 6.37 21.92 0.46
N CYS A 83 6.97 20.80 0.87
CA CYS A 83 8.40 20.74 1.21
C CYS A 83 9.25 20.16 0.09
N GLY A 84 8.66 19.35 -0.80
CA GLY A 84 9.34 18.75 -1.95
C GLY A 84 8.92 17.29 -2.17
N ASP A 85 9.49 16.69 -3.20
CA ASP A 85 9.25 15.30 -3.58
C ASP A 85 10.46 14.43 -3.22
N ILE A 86 10.17 13.23 -2.76
CA ILE A 86 11.18 12.21 -2.46
C ILE A 86 11.05 11.01 -3.38
N ARG A 87 12.17 10.33 -3.64
CA ARG A 87 12.22 9.11 -4.43
C ARG A 87 13.17 8.11 -3.78
N ALA A 88 12.81 6.82 -3.85
CA ALA A 88 13.65 5.75 -3.34
C ALA A 88 13.57 4.53 -4.26
N GLU A 89 14.73 3.96 -4.60
CA GLU A 89 14.80 2.69 -5.32
C GLU A 89 14.52 1.53 -4.35
N LEU A 90 13.68 0.58 -4.78
CA LEU A 90 13.27 -0.56 -3.99
C LEU A 90 14.01 -1.86 -4.36
N LYS A 91 14.95 -1.80 -5.32
CA LYS A 91 15.69 -2.97 -5.84
C LYS A 91 16.51 -3.73 -4.80
N SER A 92 16.87 -3.10 -3.69
CA SER A 92 17.59 -3.74 -2.58
C SER A 92 16.71 -4.68 -1.76
N VAL A 93 15.38 -4.57 -1.87
CA VAL A 93 14.42 -5.41 -1.15
C VAL A 93 14.30 -6.76 -1.85
N ARG A 94 14.94 -7.79 -1.29
CA ARG A 94 15.04 -9.14 -1.90
C ARG A 94 13.98 -10.12 -1.42
N LYS A 95 13.22 -9.80 -0.40
CA LYS A 95 12.10 -10.59 0.14
C LYS A 95 10.92 -9.69 0.42
N ALA A 96 9.72 -10.26 0.46
CA ALA A 96 8.52 -9.52 0.86
C ALA A 96 8.76 -8.84 2.21
N SER A 97 8.65 -7.54 2.25
CA SER A 97 9.01 -6.73 3.42
C SER A 97 8.03 -5.60 3.62
N LYS A 98 7.75 -5.32 4.87
CA LYS A 98 7.05 -4.11 5.28
C LYS A 98 8.09 -3.06 5.63
N LEU A 99 8.02 -1.95 4.97
CA LEU A 99 8.87 -0.79 5.20
C LEU A 99 8.06 0.31 5.89
N TYR A 100 8.76 1.21 6.54
CA TYR A 100 8.19 2.39 7.17
C TYR A 100 8.83 3.64 6.58
N LEU A 101 8.01 4.49 5.95
CA LEU A 101 8.40 5.85 5.63
C LEU A 101 8.22 6.70 6.90
N THR A 102 9.30 7.22 7.44
CA THR A 102 9.28 8.18 8.52
C THR A 102 9.69 9.54 8.01
N VAL A 103 8.90 10.57 8.28
CA VAL A 103 9.19 11.97 7.98
C VAL A 103 9.22 12.75 9.29
N SER A 104 10.24 13.54 9.50
CA SER A 104 10.44 14.33 10.72
C SER A 104 10.98 15.72 10.42
N VAL A 105 10.70 16.67 11.32
CA VAL A 105 11.27 18.01 11.28
C VAL A 105 12.49 18.07 12.20
N GLU A 106 13.64 18.46 11.65
CA GLU A 106 14.92 18.48 12.38
C GLU A 106 14.85 19.30 13.66
N GLY A 107 15.45 18.74 14.73
CA GLY A 107 15.52 19.40 16.04
C GLY A 107 14.18 19.47 16.79
N THR A 108 13.18 18.67 16.37
CA THR A 108 11.86 18.62 17.00
C THR A 108 11.41 17.18 17.21
N GLU A 109 10.33 17.00 17.97
CA GLU A 109 9.65 15.71 18.12
C GLU A 109 8.59 15.46 17.01
N TRP A 110 8.40 16.41 16.10
CA TRP A 110 7.38 16.34 15.07
C TRP A 110 7.80 15.33 13.98
N LYS A 111 7.19 14.16 14.06
CA LYS A 111 7.40 13.08 13.10
C LYS A 111 6.11 12.34 12.82
N ASN A 112 6.04 11.73 11.64
CA ASN A 112 4.96 10.83 11.26
C ASN A 112 5.52 9.64 10.48
N THR A 113 4.81 8.51 10.50
CA THR A 113 5.29 7.26 9.92
C THR A 113 4.15 6.54 9.20
N TRP A 114 4.45 6.02 8.00
CA TRP A 114 3.49 5.27 7.17
C TRP A 114 4.09 3.93 6.75
N PRO A 115 3.31 2.83 6.79
CA PRO A 115 3.74 1.55 6.28
C PRO A 115 3.66 1.51 4.76
N VAL A 116 4.65 0.85 4.15
CA VAL A 116 4.73 0.55 2.72
C VAL A 116 5.16 -0.90 2.56
N TRP A 117 4.45 -1.68 1.75
CA TRP A 117 4.77 -3.08 1.50
C TRP A 117 5.48 -3.22 0.16
N VAL A 118 6.60 -3.92 0.17
CA VAL A 118 7.40 -4.16 -1.03
C VAL A 118 7.55 -5.65 -1.25
N TYR A 119 7.19 -6.11 -2.43
CA TYR A 119 7.37 -7.49 -2.86
C TYR A 119 8.46 -7.55 -3.94
N PRO A 120 9.44 -8.47 -3.83
CA PRO A 120 10.45 -8.61 -4.87
C PRO A 120 9.79 -9.00 -6.18
N ARG A 121 10.34 -8.52 -7.29
CA ARG A 121 9.91 -8.98 -8.60
C ARG A 121 10.24 -10.46 -8.76
N ILE A 122 9.25 -11.24 -9.12
CA ILE A 122 9.43 -12.64 -9.48
C ILE A 122 9.80 -12.68 -10.96
N GLU A 123 11.05 -12.95 -11.28
CA GLU A 123 11.52 -13.03 -12.67
C GLU A 123 11.03 -14.29 -13.39
N SER A 124 10.86 -15.37 -12.65
CA SER A 124 10.28 -16.62 -13.15
C SER A 124 9.51 -17.33 -12.05
N LEU A 125 8.34 -17.83 -12.37
CA LEU A 125 7.59 -18.72 -11.50
C LEU A 125 8.10 -20.13 -11.71
N ASN A 126 8.88 -20.65 -10.76
CA ASN A 126 9.15 -22.09 -10.70
C ASN A 126 7.95 -22.77 -10.04
N VAL A 127 7.02 -23.21 -10.83
CA VAL A 127 5.79 -23.89 -10.37
C VAL A 127 5.99 -25.41 -10.20
N GLY A 128 7.23 -25.90 -10.34
CA GLY A 128 7.54 -27.34 -10.26
C GLY A 128 6.81 -28.14 -11.33
N ASP A 129 6.04 -29.16 -10.91
CA ASP A 129 5.25 -30.05 -11.76
C ASP A 129 3.85 -29.51 -12.06
N VAL A 130 3.51 -28.30 -11.62
CA VAL A 130 2.20 -27.68 -11.87
C VAL A 130 2.20 -26.93 -13.20
N LEU A 131 1.27 -27.26 -14.09
CA LEU A 131 1.04 -26.49 -15.29
C LEU A 131 0.23 -25.23 -14.96
N LEU A 132 0.78 -24.05 -15.22
CA LEU A 132 0.04 -22.79 -15.18
C LEU A 132 -0.41 -22.45 -16.60
N THR A 133 -1.72 -22.39 -16.83
CA THR A 133 -2.26 -22.09 -18.16
C THR A 133 -3.52 -21.22 -18.10
N GLN A 134 -3.77 -20.50 -19.18
CA GLN A 134 -4.99 -19.75 -19.45
C GLN A 134 -5.86 -20.43 -20.52
N ASP A 135 -5.35 -21.49 -21.15
CA ASP A 135 -6.02 -22.23 -22.20
C ASP A 135 -6.76 -23.44 -21.61
N VAL A 136 -8.05 -23.58 -21.98
CA VAL A 136 -8.92 -24.65 -21.48
C VAL A 136 -8.50 -26.01 -22.02
N GLU A 137 -8.19 -26.08 -23.32
CA GLU A 137 -7.83 -27.35 -23.99
C GLU A 137 -6.52 -27.89 -23.42
N GLU A 138 -5.52 -27.02 -23.24
CA GLU A 138 -4.26 -27.37 -22.60
C GLU A 138 -4.46 -27.86 -21.17
N ALA A 139 -5.32 -27.17 -20.41
CA ALA A 139 -5.66 -27.55 -19.03
C ALA A 139 -6.28 -28.96 -18.98
N LEU A 140 -7.27 -29.22 -19.83
CA LEU A 140 -7.94 -30.52 -19.90
C LEU A 140 -7.01 -31.63 -20.34
N ALA A 141 -6.17 -31.39 -21.36
CA ALA A 141 -5.18 -32.36 -21.81
C ALA A 141 -4.18 -32.75 -20.70
N ALA A 142 -3.72 -31.77 -19.92
CA ALA A 142 -2.81 -32.01 -18.82
C ALA A 142 -3.49 -32.78 -17.66
N LEU A 143 -4.74 -32.43 -17.33
CA LEU A 143 -5.51 -33.14 -16.31
C LEU A 143 -5.75 -34.60 -16.70
N ASN A 144 -6.07 -34.88 -17.97
CA ASN A 144 -6.22 -36.24 -18.49
C ASN A 144 -4.93 -37.07 -18.40
N GLN A 145 -3.77 -36.40 -18.38
CA GLN A 145 -2.46 -37.01 -18.15
C GLN A 145 -2.10 -37.15 -16.66
N GLY A 146 -3.01 -36.80 -15.74
CA GLY A 146 -2.77 -36.83 -14.30
C GLY A 146 -1.84 -35.71 -13.78
N ARG A 147 -1.60 -34.66 -14.56
CA ARG A 147 -0.77 -33.54 -14.14
C ARG A 147 -1.58 -32.58 -13.23
N LYS A 148 -0.86 -31.87 -12.35
CA LYS A 148 -1.43 -30.77 -11.59
C LYS A 148 -1.55 -29.54 -12.47
N VAL A 149 -2.70 -28.87 -12.42
CA VAL A 149 -2.97 -27.70 -13.25
C VAL A 149 -3.48 -26.54 -12.39
N LEU A 150 -2.88 -25.38 -12.55
CA LEU A 150 -3.43 -24.11 -12.09
C LEU A 150 -4.01 -23.38 -13.30
N PHE A 151 -5.33 -23.44 -13.43
CA PHE A 151 -6.04 -22.78 -14.50
C PHE A 151 -6.44 -21.36 -14.12
N SER A 152 -5.97 -20.37 -14.88
CA SER A 152 -6.29 -18.94 -14.70
C SER A 152 -6.89 -18.38 -16.00
N PRO A 153 -8.20 -18.53 -16.22
CA PRO A 153 -8.83 -18.14 -17.49
C PRO A 153 -8.71 -16.64 -17.73
N LYS A 154 -8.60 -16.25 -18.99
CA LYS A 154 -8.66 -14.84 -19.37
C LYS A 154 -10.01 -14.27 -18.98
N MET A 155 -10.05 -13.06 -18.44
CA MET A 155 -11.28 -12.37 -18.02
C MET A 155 -12.31 -12.26 -19.14
N SER A 156 -11.86 -12.16 -20.40
CA SER A 156 -12.74 -12.12 -21.58
C SER A 156 -13.55 -13.40 -21.82
N TYR A 157 -13.15 -14.54 -21.25
CA TYR A 157 -13.88 -15.80 -21.34
C TYR A 157 -14.89 -16.03 -20.23
N LEU A 158 -14.80 -15.21 -19.19
CA LEU A 158 -15.70 -15.32 -18.03
C LEU A 158 -17.03 -14.63 -18.34
N LYS A 159 -18.11 -15.42 -18.39
CA LYS A 159 -19.46 -14.91 -18.44
C LYS A 159 -20.01 -14.88 -17.02
N GLY A 160 -19.86 -13.74 -16.38
CA GLY A 160 -20.30 -13.57 -15.00
C GLY A 160 -20.68 -12.13 -14.69
N LEU A 161 -21.24 -11.93 -13.53
CA LEU A 161 -21.46 -10.57 -13.00
C LEU A 161 -20.10 -9.99 -12.55
N GLU A 162 -19.84 -8.76 -12.97
CA GLU A 162 -18.66 -8.05 -12.50
C GLU A 162 -18.76 -7.77 -11.01
N GLY A 163 -17.85 -8.35 -10.22
CA GLY A 163 -17.75 -8.06 -8.80
C GLY A 163 -17.12 -6.67 -8.56
N LYS A 164 -17.78 -5.84 -7.78
CA LYS A 164 -17.28 -4.51 -7.41
C LYS A 164 -17.17 -4.40 -5.90
N PHE A 165 -15.99 -4.02 -5.43
CA PHE A 165 -15.77 -3.60 -4.05
C PHE A 165 -15.93 -2.09 -3.97
N LEU A 166 -17.14 -1.64 -3.74
CA LEU A 166 -17.44 -0.22 -3.57
C LEU A 166 -17.74 0.05 -2.10
N PRO A 167 -17.34 1.22 -1.57
CA PRO A 167 -17.79 1.62 -0.25
C PRO A 167 -19.31 1.73 -0.25
N VAL A 168 -19.96 1.00 0.65
CA VAL A 168 -21.40 1.01 0.83
C VAL A 168 -21.73 1.93 2.00
N PHE A 169 -22.69 2.82 1.81
CA PHE A 169 -23.18 3.63 2.90
C PHE A 169 -24.00 2.77 3.88
N TRP A 170 -24.01 3.12 5.15
CA TRP A 170 -24.51 2.29 6.26
C TRP A 170 -25.93 1.77 6.13
N SER A 171 -26.79 2.39 5.32
CA SER A 171 -28.19 1.98 5.22
C SER A 171 -28.69 1.82 3.78
N PRO A 172 -28.83 0.61 3.28
CA PRO A 172 -29.44 0.35 1.98
C PRO A 172 -30.92 0.79 1.90
N VAL A 173 -31.61 0.86 3.04
CA VAL A 173 -33.00 1.31 3.12
C VAL A 173 -33.14 2.77 2.79
N HIS A 174 -32.23 3.62 3.28
CA HIS A 174 -32.21 5.05 3.01
C HIS A 174 -31.55 5.40 1.68
N PHE A 175 -30.72 4.51 1.14
CA PHE A 175 -29.99 4.69 -0.11
C PHE A 175 -30.18 3.49 -1.05
N PRO A 176 -31.40 3.31 -1.59
CA PRO A 176 -31.75 2.10 -2.34
C PRO A 176 -31.08 1.98 -3.72
N ARG A 177 -30.36 3.02 -4.18
CA ARG A 177 -29.67 3.02 -5.47
C ARG A 177 -28.17 2.73 -5.37
N GLN A 178 -27.73 2.16 -4.27
CA GLN A 178 -26.33 1.75 -4.15
C GLN A 178 -26.06 0.57 -5.11
N ALA A 179 -24.86 0.61 -5.73
CA ALA A 179 -24.42 -0.49 -6.57
C ALA A 179 -24.31 -1.76 -5.71
N GLY A 180 -24.73 -2.91 -6.28
CA GLY A 180 -24.53 -4.19 -5.62
C GLY A 180 -23.04 -4.43 -5.36
N THR A 181 -22.70 -4.75 -4.12
CA THR A 181 -21.34 -5.14 -3.75
C THR A 181 -21.30 -6.65 -3.60
N MET A 182 -20.30 -7.27 -4.22
CA MET A 182 -20.04 -8.70 -4.05
C MET A 182 -18.74 -8.87 -3.28
N GLY A 183 -18.79 -9.67 -2.22
CA GLY A 183 -17.62 -10.18 -1.55
C GLY A 183 -17.03 -11.40 -2.27
N LEU A 184 -15.80 -11.76 -1.94
CA LEU A 184 -15.23 -13.03 -2.35
C LEU A 184 -15.95 -14.17 -1.64
N LEU A 185 -16.56 -15.07 -2.40
CA LEU A 185 -17.14 -16.31 -1.88
C LEU A 185 -16.04 -17.38 -1.89
N CYS A 186 -15.53 -17.73 -0.72
CA CYS A 186 -14.62 -18.85 -0.58
C CYS A 186 -15.41 -20.15 -0.49
N ASN A 187 -15.02 -21.15 -1.29
CA ASN A 187 -15.54 -22.49 -1.10
C ASN A 187 -14.87 -23.13 0.11
N CYS A 188 -15.51 -23.02 1.27
CA CYS A 188 -15.01 -23.54 2.54
C CYS A 188 -14.88 -25.09 2.59
N LEU A 189 -15.38 -25.81 1.58
CA LEU A 189 -15.20 -27.26 1.45
C LEU A 189 -13.86 -27.62 0.83
N LEU A 190 -13.16 -26.66 0.21
CA LEU A 190 -11.80 -26.84 -0.30
C LEU A 190 -10.82 -26.35 0.76
N TYR A 191 -10.29 -27.28 1.53
CA TYR A 191 -9.32 -27.05 2.62
C TYR A 191 -7.94 -26.55 2.15
N THR A 192 -7.83 -26.04 0.95
CA THR A 192 -6.54 -25.70 0.32
C THR A 192 -6.16 -24.22 0.38
N SER A 193 -7.04 -23.36 0.88
CA SER A 193 -6.73 -21.94 1.10
C SER A 193 -6.65 -21.66 2.59
N PRO A 194 -5.49 -21.30 3.16
CA PRO A 194 -5.41 -20.88 4.55
C PRO A 194 -6.31 -19.65 4.76
N SER A 195 -7.10 -19.68 5.83
CA SER A 195 -7.87 -18.54 6.25
C SER A 195 -6.93 -17.41 6.69
N PRO A 196 -7.23 -16.14 6.41
CA PRO A 196 -6.46 -15.01 6.96
C PRO A 196 -6.41 -14.96 8.50
N ARG A 197 -7.18 -15.82 9.18
CA ARG A 197 -7.17 -15.96 10.64
C ARG A 197 -6.21 -17.02 11.15
N ASP A 198 -5.63 -17.82 10.27
CA ASP A 198 -4.74 -18.94 10.63
C ASP A 198 -3.26 -18.58 10.42
N SER A 199 -2.95 -17.28 10.23
CA SER A 199 -1.60 -16.74 10.07
C SER A 199 -1.26 -15.74 11.16
#